data_5b00cc7dfc1ecca57c50f87fb15fd82e
#
_entry.id   5b00cc7dfc1ecca57c50f87fb15fd82e
#
_cell.length_a   1.000
_cell.length_b   1.000
_cell.length_c   1.000
_cell.angle_alpha   90.00
_cell.angle_beta   90.00
_cell.angle_gamma   90.00
#
_symmetry.space_group_name_H-M   'P 1'
#
loop_
_entity.id
_entity.type
_entity.pdbx_description
1 polymer ?
#
loop_
_entity_poly.entity_id
_entity_poly.type
_entity_poly.pdbx_seq_one_letter_code
_entity_poly.pdbx_strand_id
1 'polypeptide(L)'
;MSGEWRLFKNTERPVSTAEGLAVDDTLPQSVEHHQSPPILHLYTFIPSVIVGKYQDIEAALKLDRCRARGIEYNRRSTGGGTVIMGPEIMALGFGINMDYPGLSNRGMGGVFETIGGVFSKALQRFGFDSRFVTKNDMEVAGKKVAGLSASAETGKSLLFHTSLLVDFDIELMTDIMNTPLIKLYDKGYNCFSQRMTTVRQEVGRKDVRVEEVMDSIREAFEKAFDIRFREDAPDEWEQGKIRDFIENRYIQKDWIFSHKHPRSRMGIGRLKTKGGLLEIYLSLAGGSIENVVITGDFFSTTEDINCLEKALKWTSARPEKIEEHLSKVWKDEMIYGLDVPTLTEAILIAKENQVRL
;
A
#
# COMPACT_ATOMS: atom_id res chain seq x y z
N MET A 1 -13.90 -27.28 -15.07
CA MET A 1 -13.25 -26.55 -16.18
C MET A 1 -12.42 -25.47 -15.52
N SER A 2 -11.11 -25.48 -15.74
CA SER A 2 -10.23 -24.41 -15.22
C SER A 2 -10.67 -23.07 -15.81
N GLY A 3 -10.84 -22.05 -14.97
CA GLY A 3 -11.15 -20.70 -15.42
C GLY A 3 -9.98 -20.10 -16.22
N GLU A 4 -10.28 -19.17 -17.12
CA GLU A 4 -9.25 -18.39 -17.82
C GLU A 4 -9.17 -16.99 -17.21
N TRP A 5 -7.95 -16.55 -16.83
CA TRP A 5 -7.67 -15.20 -16.36
C TRP A 5 -6.77 -14.47 -17.36
N ARG A 6 -6.77 -13.15 -17.31
CA ARG A 6 -5.94 -12.33 -18.19
C ARG A 6 -4.60 -12.02 -17.52
N LEU A 7 -3.52 -12.04 -18.30
CA LEU A 7 -2.17 -11.67 -17.85
C LEU A 7 -1.67 -10.49 -18.68
N PHE A 8 -1.48 -9.36 -18.03
CA PHE A 8 -0.69 -8.26 -18.58
C PHE A 8 0.74 -8.42 -18.09
N LYS A 9 1.66 -8.69 -18.99
CA LYS A 9 3.07 -8.89 -18.66
C LYS A 9 3.91 -7.87 -19.42
N ASN A 10 4.49 -6.90 -18.71
CA ASN A 10 5.37 -5.91 -19.31
C ASN A 10 6.81 -6.17 -18.87
N THR A 11 7.57 -6.86 -19.71
CA THR A 11 8.98 -7.19 -19.51
C THR A 11 9.90 -6.49 -20.50
N GLU A 12 9.36 -5.83 -21.53
CA GLU A 12 10.16 -5.17 -22.57
C GLU A 12 10.93 -3.96 -22.03
N ARG A 13 10.29 -3.20 -21.15
CA ARG A 13 10.88 -2.04 -20.49
C ARG A 13 10.26 -1.77 -19.13
N PRO A 14 11.03 -1.19 -18.18
CA PRO A 14 10.45 -0.60 -16.98
C PRO A 14 9.51 0.56 -17.34
N VAL A 15 8.40 0.70 -16.59
CA VAL A 15 7.39 1.74 -16.80
C VAL A 15 7.55 2.91 -15.85
N SER A 16 7.01 4.08 -16.18
CA SER A 16 6.91 5.21 -15.26
C SER A 16 5.94 4.93 -14.12
N THR A 17 6.03 5.70 -13.03
CA THR A 17 5.09 5.57 -11.91
C THR A 17 3.64 5.85 -12.33
N ALA A 18 3.43 6.84 -13.20
CA ALA A 18 2.10 7.18 -13.68
C ALA A 18 1.50 6.06 -14.55
N GLU A 19 2.30 5.46 -15.44
CA GLU A 19 1.88 4.37 -16.32
C GLU A 19 1.52 3.11 -15.52
N GLY A 20 2.43 2.61 -14.67
CA GLY A 20 2.20 1.38 -13.91
C GLY A 20 1.02 1.47 -12.95
N LEU A 21 0.92 2.58 -12.20
CA LEU A 21 -0.19 2.79 -11.27
C LEU A 21 -1.53 2.99 -11.98
N ALA A 22 -1.55 3.62 -13.16
CA ALA A 22 -2.78 3.79 -13.94
C ALA A 22 -3.29 2.46 -14.51
N VAL A 23 -2.39 1.59 -14.99
CA VAL A 23 -2.75 0.23 -15.38
C VAL A 23 -3.37 -0.50 -14.20
N ASP A 24 -2.70 -0.49 -13.05
CA ASP A 24 -3.18 -1.20 -11.86
C ASP A 24 -4.56 -0.70 -11.40
N ASP A 25 -4.80 0.61 -11.38
CA ASP A 25 -6.13 1.16 -11.01
C ASP A 25 -7.23 0.82 -12.04
N THR A 26 -6.84 0.48 -13.27
CA THR A 26 -7.80 0.04 -14.29
C THR A 26 -8.25 -1.41 -14.07
N LEU A 27 -7.43 -2.28 -13.44
CA LEU A 27 -7.75 -3.70 -13.27
C LEU A 27 -9.07 -3.95 -12.54
N PRO A 28 -9.33 -3.38 -11.34
CA PRO A 28 -10.62 -3.57 -10.68
C PRO A 28 -11.78 -2.90 -11.44
N GLN A 29 -11.53 -1.81 -12.18
CA GLN A 29 -12.55 -1.19 -13.03
C GLN A 29 -12.96 -2.11 -14.18
N SER A 30 -12.00 -2.80 -14.81
CA SER A 30 -12.27 -3.79 -15.86
C SER A 30 -13.12 -4.93 -15.33
N VAL A 31 -12.79 -5.46 -14.14
CA VAL A 31 -13.53 -6.57 -13.53
C VAL A 31 -14.94 -6.14 -13.14
N GLU A 32 -15.11 -4.95 -12.57
CA GLU A 32 -16.41 -4.48 -12.05
C GLU A 32 -17.34 -3.99 -13.15
N HIS A 33 -16.82 -3.19 -14.09
CA HIS A 33 -17.64 -2.44 -15.03
C HIS A 33 -17.55 -2.92 -16.47
N HIS A 34 -16.50 -3.67 -16.81
CA HIS A 34 -16.26 -4.16 -18.17
C HIS A 34 -16.35 -5.69 -18.27
N GLN A 35 -16.84 -6.35 -17.21
CA GLN A 35 -17.07 -7.79 -17.13
C GLN A 35 -15.83 -8.63 -17.47
N SER A 36 -14.63 -8.09 -17.23
CA SER A 36 -13.38 -8.80 -17.45
C SER A 36 -13.24 -9.96 -16.45
N PRO A 37 -12.69 -11.11 -16.87
CA PRO A 37 -12.10 -12.04 -15.91
C PRO A 37 -11.06 -11.36 -15.04
N PRO A 38 -10.66 -11.97 -13.91
CA PRO A 38 -9.55 -11.45 -13.12
C PRO A 38 -8.30 -11.19 -13.95
N ILE A 39 -7.57 -10.11 -13.63
CA ILE A 39 -6.41 -9.66 -14.39
C ILE A 39 -5.20 -9.59 -13.46
N LEU A 40 -4.13 -10.29 -13.83
CA LEU A 40 -2.81 -10.17 -13.20
C LEU A 40 -1.91 -9.29 -14.08
N HIS A 41 -1.30 -8.26 -13.50
CA HIS A 41 -0.33 -7.38 -14.14
C HIS A 41 1.04 -7.57 -13.49
N LEU A 42 2.04 -8.02 -14.27
CA LEU A 42 3.42 -8.26 -13.84
C LEU A 42 4.36 -7.32 -14.61
N TYR A 43 5.13 -6.52 -13.88
CA TYR A 43 5.97 -5.48 -14.50
C TYR A 43 7.09 -4.99 -13.57
N THR A 44 7.89 -4.05 -14.05
CA THR A 44 8.88 -3.32 -13.26
C THR A 44 8.75 -1.82 -13.50
N PHE A 45 9.16 -1.02 -12.53
CA PHE A 45 9.22 0.43 -12.67
C PHE A 45 10.62 0.91 -13.05
N ILE A 46 10.71 2.08 -13.65
CA ILE A 46 11.94 2.86 -13.62
C ILE A 46 12.29 3.21 -12.16
N PRO A 47 13.54 3.62 -11.85
CA PRO A 47 13.91 3.98 -10.49
C PRO A 47 12.95 5.00 -9.90
N SER A 48 12.21 4.60 -8.85
CA SER A 48 11.11 5.40 -8.30
C SER A 48 10.81 5.09 -6.84
N VAL A 49 10.03 5.96 -6.20
CA VAL A 49 9.51 5.78 -4.85
C VAL A 49 8.03 6.13 -4.82
N ILE A 50 7.23 5.24 -4.24
CA ILE A 50 5.76 5.36 -4.23
C ILE A 50 5.27 5.38 -2.79
N VAL A 51 4.57 6.48 -2.42
CA VAL A 51 3.93 6.59 -1.11
C VAL A 51 2.55 5.97 -1.11
N GLY A 52 2.11 5.48 0.04
CA GLY A 52 0.73 5.02 0.23
C GLY A 52 -0.28 6.16 0.20
N LYS A 53 -1.54 5.82 -0.04
CA LYS A 53 -2.65 6.76 -0.23
C LYS A 53 -2.73 7.83 0.86
N TYR A 54 -2.57 7.44 2.13
CA TYR A 54 -2.78 8.32 3.28
C TYR A 54 -1.48 8.94 3.84
N GLN A 55 -0.35 8.76 3.18
CA GLN A 55 0.91 9.32 3.65
C GLN A 55 1.11 10.78 3.20
N ASP A 56 1.69 11.61 4.06
CA ASP A 56 2.27 12.90 3.66
C ASP A 56 3.60 12.64 2.94
N ILE A 57 3.64 12.92 1.64
CA ILE A 57 4.83 12.64 0.81
C ILE A 57 6.06 13.46 1.23
N GLU A 58 5.86 14.71 1.67
CA GLU A 58 6.96 15.59 2.13
C GLU A 58 7.50 15.13 3.50
N ALA A 59 6.65 14.47 4.30
CA ALA A 59 7.10 13.83 5.53
C ALA A 59 7.80 12.50 5.29
N ALA A 60 7.40 11.76 4.25
CA ALA A 60 7.93 10.44 3.94
C ALA A 60 9.25 10.48 3.15
N LEU A 61 9.47 11.52 2.33
CA LEU A 61 10.56 11.59 1.36
C LEU A 61 11.41 12.85 1.48
N LYS A 62 12.68 12.71 1.19
CA LYS A 62 13.62 13.81 0.92
C LYS A 62 13.54 14.15 -0.57
N LEU A 63 12.51 14.93 -0.97
CA LEU A 63 12.18 15.19 -2.37
C LEU A 63 13.33 15.81 -3.17
N ASP A 64 14.19 16.62 -2.53
CA ASP A 64 15.38 17.20 -3.18
C ASP A 64 16.39 16.11 -3.55
N ARG A 65 16.53 15.09 -2.69
CA ARG A 65 17.39 13.93 -2.98
C ARG A 65 16.80 13.08 -4.12
N CYS A 66 15.50 12.88 -4.11
CA CYS A 66 14.82 12.17 -5.22
C CYS A 66 15.12 12.86 -6.55
N ARG A 67 14.91 14.20 -6.63
CA ARG A 67 15.19 14.98 -7.83
C ARG A 67 16.65 14.93 -8.27
N ALA A 68 17.58 15.10 -7.32
CA ALA A 68 19.02 15.07 -7.62
C ALA A 68 19.52 13.73 -8.17
N ARG A 69 18.82 12.63 -7.84
CA ARG A 69 19.12 11.27 -8.32
C ARG A 69 18.28 10.81 -9.50
N GLY A 70 17.39 11.65 -10.03
CA GLY A 70 16.48 11.27 -11.10
C GLY A 70 15.48 10.18 -10.71
N ILE A 71 15.13 10.09 -9.41
CA ILE A 71 14.16 9.13 -8.90
C ILE A 71 12.76 9.73 -9.03
N GLU A 72 11.88 9.06 -9.75
CA GLU A 72 10.46 9.45 -9.79
C GLU A 72 9.81 9.25 -8.42
N TYR A 73 8.79 10.05 -8.13
CA TYR A 73 7.96 9.84 -6.96
C TYR A 73 6.49 10.02 -7.28
N ASN A 74 5.65 9.19 -6.69
CA ASN A 74 4.21 9.24 -6.89
C ASN A 74 3.46 8.71 -5.66
N ARG A 75 2.14 8.79 -5.71
CA ARG A 75 1.21 8.28 -4.72
C ARG A 75 0.34 7.20 -5.35
N ARG A 76 0.25 6.01 -4.74
CA ARG A 76 -0.68 4.97 -5.17
C ARG A 76 -2.06 5.15 -4.55
N SER A 77 -3.07 4.53 -5.14
CA SER A 77 -4.47 4.53 -4.67
C SER A 77 -4.71 3.63 -3.45
N THR A 78 -3.80 2.70 -3.17
CA THR A 78 -3.91 1.78 -2.03
C THR A 78 -3.17 2.32 -0.79
N GLY A 79 -3.59 1.89 0.39
CA GLY A 79 -2.96 2.24 1.66
C GLY A 79 -1.56 1.63 1.85
N GLY A 80 -1.07 1.68 3.09
CA GLY A 80 0.24 1.15 3.45
C GLY A 80 1.39 2.15 3.35
N GLY A 81 2.61 1.69 3.61
CA GLY A 81 3.82 2.50 3.70
C GLY A 81 4.46 2.84 2.35
N THR A 82 5.52 3.64 2.42
CA THR A 82 6.36 3.99 1.27
C THR A 82 7.15 2.78 0.78
N VAL A 83 7.22 2.61 -0.54
CA VAL A 83 8.00 1.55 -1.21
C VAL A 83 8.94 2.18 -2.23
N ILE A 84 10.15 1.60 -2.35
CA ILE A 84 11.04 1.87 -3.47
C ILE A 84 10.76 0.86 -4.56
N MET A 85 10.81 1.32 -5.79
CA MET A 85 10.60 0.51 -6.98
C MET A 85 11.75 0.76 -7.97
N GLY A 86 11.97 -0.22 -8.82
CA GLY A 86 13.00 -0.15 -9.83
C GLY A 86 13.01 -1.39 -10.73
N PRO A 87 13.96 -1.48 -11.69
CA PRO A 87 14.04 -2.60 -12.63
C PRO A 87 14.27 -3.96 -11.97
N GLU A 88 14.88 -3.98 -10.79
CA GLU A 88 15.19 -5.20 -10.03
C GLU A 88 14.16 -5.53 -8.95
N ILE A 89 12.99 -4.87 -8.99
CA ILE A 89 11.89 -5.09 -8.07
C ILE A 89 10.65 -5.43 -8.88
N MET A 90 10.15 -6.64 -8.70
CA MET A 90 8.91 -7.05 -9.36
C MET A 90 7.73 -6.30 -8.76
N ALA A 91 6.98 -5.62 -9.60
CA ALA A 91 5.66 -5.08 -9.27
C ALA A 91 4.57 -6.03 -9.76
N LEU A 92 3.50 -6.13 -8.97
CA LEU A 92 2.32 -6.89 -9.32
C LEU A 92 1.07 -6.07 -8.98
N GLY A 93 0.18 -5.90 -9.97
CA GLY A 93 -1.19 -5.49 -9.80
C GLY A 93 -2.14 -6.68 -10.02
N PHE A 94 -3.20 -6.79 -9.23
CA PHE A 94 -4.18 -7.85 -9.37
C PHE A 94 -5.58 -7.31 -9.16
N GLY A 95 -6.42 -7.40 -10.20
CA GLY A 95 -7.83 -7.02 -10.18
C GLY A 95 -8.71 -8.27 -10.10
N ILE A 96 -9.56 -8.37 -9.07
CA ILE A 96 -10.45 -9.51 -8.87
C ILE A 96 -11.72 -9.08 -8.11
N ASN A 97 -12.83 -9.76 -8.39
CA ASN A 97 -14.07 -9.58 -7.61
C ASN A 97 -13.96 -10.32 -6.26
N MET A 98 -14.37 -9.68 -5.16
CA MET A 98 -14.32 -10.24 -3.81
C MET A 98 -15.27 -11.45 -3.62
N ASP A 99 -16.29 -11.58 -4.47
CA ASP A 99 -17.19 -12.74 -4.49
C ASP A 99 -16.56 -13.96 -5.22
N TYR A 100 -15.33 -13.83 -5.75
CA TYR A 100 -14.65 -14.93 -6.45
C TYR A 100 -14.45 -16.15 -5.52
N PRO A 101 -14.69 -17.38 -6.00
CA PRO A 101 -14.49 -18.58 -5.20
C PRO A 101 -13.07 -18.67 -4.63
N GLY A 102 -12.98 -18.86 -3.31
CA GLY A 102 -11.69 -18.88 -2.58
C GLY A 102 -11.30 -17.55 -1.92
N LEU A 103 -11.93 -16.42 -2.30
CA LEU A 103 -11.77 -15.12 -1.64
C LEU A 103 -13.03 -14.66 -0.89
N SER A 104 -14.21 -15.12 -1.35
CA SER A 104 -15.50 -14.72 -0.76
C SER A 104 -15.57 -14.97 0.75
N ASN A 105 -16.13 -13.99 1.47
CA ASN A 105 -16.32 -14.01 2.93
C ASN A 105 -15.04 -14.07 3.80
N ARG A 106 -13.85 -13.76 3.23
CA ARG A 106 -12.59 -13.81 3.97
C ARG A 106 -12.17 -12.46 4.58
N GLY A 107 -12.85 -11.37 4.19
CA GLY A 107 -12.38 -10.02 4.53
C GLY A 107 -11.00 -9.70 3.96
N MET A 108 -10.49 -8.52 4.24
CA MET A 108 -9.19 -8.08 3.75
C MET A 108 -8.02 -8.94 4.25
N GLY A 109 -8.07 -9.33 5.53
CA GLY A 109 -7.03 -10.19 6.14
C GLY A 109 -6.91 -11.55 5.44
N GLY A 110 -8.04 -12.20 5.15
CA GLY A 110 -8.04 -13.48 4.45
C GLY A 110 -7.61 -13.39 2.99
N VAL A 111 -7.81 -12.23 2.33
CA VAL A 111 -7.24 -11.97 1.00
C VAL A 111 -5.72 -11.91 1.09
N PHE A 112 -5.17 -11.15 2.03
CA PHE A 112 -3.71 -11.08 2.24
C PHE A 112 -3.11 -12.46 2.55
N GLU A 113 -3.74 -13.26 3.38
CA GLU A 113 -3.30 -14.63 3.69
C GLU A 113 -3.32 -15.53 2.46
N THR A 114 -4.39 -15.46 1.67
CA THR A 114 -4.53 -16.28 0.45
C THR A 114 -3.44 -15.92 -0.56
N ILE A 115 -3.29 -14.65 -0.89
CA ILE A 115 -2.29 -14.19 -1.86
C ILE A 115 -0.87 -14.37 -1.31
N GLY A 116 -0.63 -14.08 -0.03
CA GLY A 116 0.64 -14.36 0.64
C GLY A 116 1.03 -15.83 0.58
N GLY A 117 0.06 -16.76 0.71
CA GLY A 117 0.28 -18.19 0.52
C GLY A 117 0.69 -18.55 -0.91
N VAL A 118 0.16 -17.86 -1.93
CA VAL A 118 0.60 -18.03 -3.33
C VAL A 118 2.05 -17.59 -3.49
N PHE A 119 2.42 -16.43 -2.94
CA PHE A 119 3.79 -15.94 -2.96
C PHE A 119 4.76 -16.89 -2.25
N SER A 120 4.38 -17.43 -1.10
CA SER A 120 5.21 -18.41 -0.39
C SER A 120 5.51 -19.64 -1.26
N LYS A 121 4.50 -20.18 -1.94
CA LYS A 121 4.67 -21.32 -2.85
C LYS A 121 5.54 -20.98 -4.07
N ALA A 122 5.42 -19.78 -4.61
CA ALA A 122 6.27 -19.32 -5.70
C ALA A 122 7.74 -19.22 -5.25
N LEU A 123 8.00 -18.64 -4.09
CA LEU A 123 9.35 -18.44 -3.57
C LEU A 123 10.04 -19.74 -3.15
N GLN A 124 9.28 -20.76 -2.70
CA GLN A 124 9.82 -22.11 -2.40
C GLN A 124 10.55 -22.74 -3.62
N ARG A 125 10.17 -22.37 -4.84
CA ARG A 125 10.88 -22.84 -6.07
C ARG A 125 12.32 -22.34 -6.16
N PHE A 126 12.63 -21.25 -5.46
CA PHE A 126 13.98 -20.71 -5.37
C PHE A 126 14.77 -21.29 -4.17
N GLY A 127 14.22 -22.27 -3.45
CA GLY A 127 14.90 -23.01 -2.41
C GLY A 127 14.88 -22.39 -1.01
N PHE A 128 14.02 -21.39 -0.77
CA PHE A 128 13.84 -20.81 0.56
C PHE A 128 12.36 -20.66 0.94
N ASP A 129 12.09 -20.70 2.23
CA ASP A 129 10.75 -20.56 2.79
C ASP A 129 10.48 -19.10 3.15
N SER A 130 9.36 -18.61 2.66
CA SER A 130 8.80 -17.32 3.07
C SER A 130 7.42 -17.52 3.70
N ARG A 131 7.00 -16.58 4.52
CA ARG A 131 5.69 -16.61 5.14
C ARG A 131 5.04 -15.23 5.13
N PHE A 132 3.74 -15.20 4.96
CA PHE A 132 2.95 -14.02 5.26
C PHE A 132 2.97 -13.79 6.78
N VAL A 133 3.28 -12.57 7.19
CA VAL A 133 3.19 -12.13 8.58
C VAL A 133 2.13 -11.05 8.72
N THR A 134 1.68 -10.85 9.94
CA THR A 134 0.61 -9.88 10.24
C THR A 134 0.83 -8.54 9.54
N LYS A 135 -0.27 -7.94 9.10
CA LYS A 135 -0.44 -6.72 8.30
C LYS A 135 -0.34 -6.99 6.80
N ASN A 136 0.85 -6.93 6.24
CA ASN A 136 1.03 -6.88 4.79
C ASN A 136 2.46 -7.21 4.35
N ASP A 137 3.23 -7.90 5.17
CA ASP A 137 4.61 -8.24 4.86
C ASP A 137 4.77 -9.74 4.57
N MET A 138 5.59 -10.06 3.57
CA MET A 138 6.18 -11.38 3.38
C MET A 138 7.59 -11.37 3.94
N GLU A 139 7.88 -12.31 4.82
CA GLU A 139 9.18 -12.40 5.49
C GLU A 139 9.88 -13.73 5.23
N VAL A 140 11.21 -13.66 5.17
CA VAL A 140 12.14 -14.80 5.19
C VAL A 140 13.05 -14.64 6.40
N ALA A 141 13.03 -15.59 7.33
CA ALA A 141 13.80 -15.53 8.57
C ALA A 141 13.68 -14.20 9.34
N GLY A 142 12.48 -13.60 9.35
CA GLY A 142 12.19 -12.33 10.02
C GLY A 142 12.56 -11.08 9.24
N LYS A 143 13.07 -11.20 8.01
CA LYS A 143 13.36 -10.06 7.12
C LYS A 143 12.32 -9.96 6.01
N LYS A 144 11.87 -8.75 5.74
CA LYS A 144 10.88 -8.49 4.69
C LYS A 144 11.49 -8.70 3.30
N VAL A 145 10.81 -9.47 2.45
CA VAL A 145 11.13 -9.69 1.04
C VAL A 145 10.08 -9.10 0.10
N ALA A 146 8.83 -8.96 0.56
CA ALA A 146 7.76 -8.34 -0.22
C ALA A 146 6.80 -7.55 0.68
N GLY A 147 6.13 -6.54 0.10
CA GLY A 147 5.07 -5.78 0.73
C GLY A 147 3.78 -5.89 -0.07
N LEU A 148 2.69 -6.20 0.62
CA LEU A 148 1.35 -6.36 0.05
C LEU A 148 0.51 -5.13 0.36
N SER A 149 -0.38 -4.76 -0.56
CA SER A 149 -1.32 -3.65 -0.38
C SER A 149 -2.61 -3.94 -1.13
N ALA A 150 -3.74 -3.47 -0.65
CA ALA A 150 -5.01 -3.67 -1.32
C ALA A 150 -5.95 -2.47 -1.12
N SER A 151 -6.93 -2.35 -2.02
CA SER A 151 -8.04 -1.40 -1.94
C SER A 151 -9.30 -2.02 -2.52
N ALA A 152 -10.42 -1.85 -1.81
CA ALA A 152 -11.75 -2.31 -2.21
C ALA A 152 -12.68 -1.10 -2.50
N GLU A 153 -12.19 -0.07 -3.16
CA GLU A 153 -12.96 1.16 -3.46
C GLU A 153 -13.73 1.08 -4.79
N THR A 154 -13.60 0.00 -5.54
CA THR A 154 -14.27 -0.21 -6.83
C THR A 154 -15.37 -1.25 -6.68
N GLY A 155 -16.53 -0.84 -6.16
CA GLY A 155 -17.69 -1.72 -6.01
C GLY A 155 -17.36 -3.00 -5.21
N LYS A 156 -17.53 -4.16 -5.83
CA LYS A 156 -17.14 -5.45 -5.28
C LYS A 156 -15.76 -5.92 -5.73
N SER A 157 -15.08 -5.14 -6.56
CA SER A 157 -13.78 -5.53 -7.09
C SER A 157 -12.63 -4.94 -6.27
N LEU A 158 -11.63 -5.75 -6.07
CA LEU A 158 -10.43 -5.47 -5.30
C LEU A 158 -9.27 -5.17 -6.23
N LEU A 159 -8.51 -4.11 -5.92
CA LEU A 159 -7.16 -3.94 -6.38
C LEU A 159 -6.20 -4.46 -5.31
N PHE A 160 -5.33 -5.37 -5.70
CA PHE A 160 -4.23 -5.87 -4.88
C PHE A 160 -2.91 -5.47 -5.53
N HIS A 161 -2.02 -4.87 -4.73
CA HIS A 161 -0.67 -4.50 -5.15
C HIS A 161 0.38 -5.24 -4.36
N THR A 162 1.52 -5.54 -4.98
CA THR A 162 2.70 -5.99 -4.25
C THR A 162 3.98 -5.54 -4.91
N SER A 163 5.03 -5.45 -4.10
CA SER A 163 6.41 -5.32 -4.55
C SER A 163 7.23 -6.46 -3.97
N LEU A 164 7.90 -7.23 -4.82
CA LEU A 164 8.81 -8.30 -4.42
C LEU A 164 10.24 -7.91 -4.75
N LEU A 165 11.10 -7.90 -3.75
CA LEU A 165 12.49 -7.51 -3.86
C LEU A 165 13.31 -8.65 -4.47
N VAL A 166 13.58 -8.61 -5.78
CA VAL A 166 14.49 -9.54 -6.43
C VAL A 166 15.93 -9.12 -6.12
N ASP A 167 16.23 -7.84 -6.29
CA ASP A 167 17.39 -7.15 -5.74
C ASP A 167 17.03 -5.75 -5.26
N PHE A 168 17.88 -5.14 -4.42
CA PHE A 168 17.48 -3.89 -3.76
C PHE A 168 18.67 -3.08 -3.29
N ASP A 169 18.71 -1.79 -3.65
CA ASP A 169 19.69 -0.82 -3.16
C ASP A 169 19.21 -0.17 -1.85
N ILE A 170 19.75 -0.65 -0.74
CA ILE A 170 19.39 -0.15 0.60
C ILE A 170 19.98 1.23 0.88
N GLU A 171 21.11 1.58 0.29
CA GLU A 171 21.76 2.89 0.46
C GLU A 171 20.89 3.97 -0.19
N LEU A 172 20.38 3.69 -1.40
CA LEU A 172 19.41 4.55 -2.07
C LEU A 172 18.19 4.82 -1.17
N MET A 173 17.63 3.77 -0.58
CA MET A 173 16.45 3.90 0.30
C MET A 173 16.73 4.86 1.47
N THR A 174 17.83 4.69 2.16
CA THR A 174 18.16 5.52 3.32
C THR A 174 18.49 6.96 2.95
N ASP A 175 18.98 7.18 1.74
CA ASP A 175 19.25 8.51 1.23
C ASP A 175 18.01 9.31 0.87
N ILE A 176 16.98 8.66 0.29
CA ILE A 176 15.78 9.35 -0.23
C ILE A 176 14.57 9.31 0.71
N MET A 177 14.51 8.38 1.67
CA MET A 177 13.38 8.26 2.58
C MET A 177 13.62 8.91 3.93
N ASN A 178 12.56 9.52 4.48
CA ASN A 178 12.49 9.93 5.88
C ASN A 178 11.82 8.81 6.68
N THR A 179 12.62 7.92 7.26
CA THR A 179 12.04 6.84 8.08
C THR A 179 11.88 7.31 9.52
N PRO A 180 10.64 7.37 10.07
CA PRO A 180 10.45 7.69 11.48
C PRO A 180 11.18 6.67 12.37
N LEU A 181 11.97 7.15 13.33
CA LEU A 181 12.73 6.31 14.26
C LEU A 181 11.86 5.30 15.00
N ILE A 182 10.61 5.65 15.28
CA ILE A 182 9.63 4.76 15.92
C ILE A 182 9.40 3.45 15.15
N LYS A 183 9.62 3.43 13.83
CA LYS A 183 9.52 2.20 13.03
C LYS A 183 10.71 1.25 13.21
N LEU A 184 11.83 1.74 13.73
CA LEU A 184 13.04 0.94 13.93
C LEU A 184 13.10 0.29 15.31
N TYR A 185 12.68 1.01 16.35
CA TYR A 185 12.84 0.56 17.74
C TYR A 185 12.00 -0.66 18.12
N ASP A 186 10.82 -0.83 17.53
CA ASP A 186 9.87 -1.89 17.92
C ASP A 186 10.31 -3.33 17.65
N LYS A 187 11.24 -3.54 16.73
CA LYS A 187 11.65 -4.88 16.31
C LYS A 187 13.10 -5.21 16.71
N GLY A 188 13.73 -4.36 17.54
CA GLY A 188 15.11 -4.56 18.01
C GLY A 188 16.18 -4.45 16.91
N TYR A 189 15.84 -3.82 15.78
CA TYR A 189 16.79 -3.60 14.70
C TYR A 189 17.55 -2.29 14.90
N ASN A 190 18.86 -2.36 14.78
CA ASN A 190 19.73 -1.19 14.87
C ASN A 190 19.79 -0.38 13.56
N CYS A 191 19.39 -0.97 12.43
CA CYS A 191 19.33 -0.31 11.13
C CYS A 191 18.28 -0.96 10.21
N PHE A 192 17.88 -0.24 9.19
CA PHE A 192 16.86 -0.67 8.23
C PHE A 192 17.31 -1.88 7.39
N SER A 193 18.61 -2.00 7.12
CA SER A 193 19.21 -3.10 6.37
C SER A 193 18.98 -4.47 7.01
N GLN A 194 18.85 -4.52 8.34
CA GLN A 194 18.57 -5.75 9.06
C GLN A 194 17.12 -6.26 8.90
N ARG A 195 16.21 -5.40 8.40
CA ARG A 195 14.78 -5.71 8.23
C ARG A 195 14.40 -6.19 6.84
N MET A 196 15.30 -6.06 5.88
CA MET A 196 15.01 -6.34 4.46
C MET A 196 15.90 -7.48 3.97
N THR A 197 15.38 -8.23 3.02
CA THR A 197 16.16 -9.21 2.24
C THR A 197 15.65 -9.22 0.80
N THR A 198 16.37 -9.88 -0.11
CA THR A 198 16.01 -10.00 -1.51
C THR A 198 16.04 -11.47 -1.95
N VAL A 199 15.36 -11.80 -3.04
CA VAL A 199 15.42 -13.14 -3.62
C VAL A 199 16.86 -13.54 -3.90
N ARG A 200 17.66 -12.65 -4.50
CA ARG A 200 19.09 -12.93 -4.80
C ARG A 200 19.93 -13.24 -3.55
N GLN A 201 19.67 -12.52 -2.45
CA GLN A 201 20.36 -12.77 -1.18
C GLN A 201 19.99 -14.13 -0.59
N GLU A 202 18.70 -14.48 -0.58
CA GLU A 202 18.23 -15.75 0.01
C GLU A 202 18.65 -16.96 -0.84
N VAL A 203 18.67 -16.81 -2.16
CA VAL A 203 19.17 -17.87 -3.08
C VAL A 203 20.71 -17.98 -3.08
N GLY A 204 21.40 -16.91 -2.68
CA GLY A 204 22.88 -16.83 -2.80
C GLY A 204 23.38 -16.69 -4.24
N ARG A 205 22.52 -16.31 -5.19
CA ARG A 205 22.84 -16.18 -6.62
C ARG A 205 22.47 -14.78 -7.14
N LYS A 206 23.40 -14.14 -7.82
CA LYS A 206 23.23 -12.78 -8.38
C LYS A 206 22.52 -12.78 -9.76
N ASP A 207 22.45 -13.91 -10.42
CA ASP A 207 21.94 -14.07 -11.79
C ASP A 207 20.44 -14.37 -11.86
N VAL A 208 19.73 -14.42 -10.73
CA VAL A 208 18.27 -14.56 -10.72
C VAL A 208 17.64 -13.34 -11.39
N ARG A 209 16.89 -13.57 -12.49
CA ARG A 209 16.23 -12.51 -13.23
C ARG A 209 14.82 -12.25 -12.68
N VAL A 210 14.36 -11.03 -12.82
CA VAL A 210 13.00 -10.64 -12.40
C VAL A 210 11.94 -11.44 -13.14
N GLU A 211 12.15 -11.73 -14.43
CA GLU A 211 11.25 -12.54 -15.27
C GLU A 211 11.07 -13.97 -14.72
N GLU A 212 12.14 -14.59 -14.20
CA GLU A 212 12.05 -15.93 -13.59
C GLU A 212 11.15 -15.92 -12.34
N VAL A 213 11.20 -14.82 -11.59
CA VAL A 213 10.34 -14.63 -10.43
C VAL A 213 8.90 -14.37 -10.86
N MET A 214 8.67 -13.55 -11.91
CA MET A 214 7.34 -13.32 -12.49
C MET A 214 6.71 -14.63 -12.98
N ASP A 215 7.46 -15.46 -13.66
CA ASP A 215 6.96 -16.76 -14.16
C ASP A 215 6.62 -17.70 -13.00
N SER A 216 7.43 -17.72 -11.95
CA SER A 216 7.14 -18.51 -10.75
C SER A 216 5.85 -18.05 -10.05
N ILE A 217 5.64 -16.74 -9.96
CA ILE A 217 4.39 -16.16 -9.39
C ILE A 217 3.20 -16.55 -10.27
N ARG A 218 3.28 -16.37 -11.60
CA ARG A 218 2.23 -16.75 -12.55
C ARG A 218 1.81 -18.21 -12.33
N GLU A 219 2.77 -19.14 -12.34
CA GLU A 219 2.48 -20.57 -12.19
C GLU A 219 1.90 -20.90 -10.78
N ALA A 220 2.33 -20.19 -9.75
CA ALA A 220 1.76 -20.35 -8.41
C ALA A 220 0.30 -19.90 -8.33
N PHE A 221 -0.06 -18.81 -9.02
CA PHE A 221 -1.46 -18.37 -9.17
C PHE A 221 -2.27 -19.40 -9.94
N GLU A 222 -1.80 -19.89 -11.09
CA GLU A 222 -2.49 -20.93 -11.89
C GLU A 222 -2.82 -22.17 -11.04
N LYS A 223 -1.86 -22.61 -10.25
CA LYS A 223 -2.03 -23.77 -9.37
C LYS A 223 -2.95 -23.50 -8.19
N ALA A 224 -2.89 -22.31 -7.60
CA ALA A 224 -3.65 -21.98 -6.40
C ALA A 224 -5.14 -21.78 -6.68
N PHE A 225 -5.48 -21.22 -7.85
CA PHE A 225 -6.85 -20.91 -8.26
C PHE A 225 -7.44 -21.88 -9.29
N ASP A 226 -6.71 -22.91 -9.70
CA ASP A 226 -7.09 -23.88 -10.75
C ASP A 226 -7.51 -23.16 -12.04
N ILE A 227 -6.64 -22.27 -12.54
CA ILE A 227 -6.89 -21.44 -13.73
C ILE A 227 -5.72 -21.54 -14.71
N ARG A 228 -5.94 -20.97 -15.89
CA ARG A 228 -4.90 -20.69 -16.88
C ARG A 228 -4.87 -19.20 -17.18
N PHE A 229 -3.66 -18.66 -17.31
CA PHE A 229 -3.51 -17.31 -17.81
C PHE A 229 -3.47 -17.29 -19.33
N ARG A 230 -4.22 -16.36 -19.92
CA ARG A 230 -4.07 -15.93 -21.29
C ARG A 230 -3.26 -14.62 -21.29
N GLU A 231 -2.13 -14.61 -21.96
CA GLU A 231 -1.39 -13.35 -22.20
C GLU A 231 -2.26 -12.40 -23.00
N ASP A 232 -2.36 -11.16 -22.53
CA ASP A 232 -3.28 -10.16 -23.04
C ASP A 232 -2.69 -8.75 -22.87
N ALA A 233 -3.34 -7.77 -23.49
CA ALA A 233 -3.04 -6.35 -23.34
C ALA A 233 -4.32 -5.58 -23.05
N PRO A 234 -4.23 -4.35 -22.51
CA PRO A 234 -5.39 -3.50 -22.33
C PRO A 234 -6.14 -3.25 -23.64
N ASP A 235 -7.44 -3.51 -23.66
CA ASP A 235 -8.31 -3.20 -24.78
C ASP A 235 -8.56 -1.69 -24.92
N GLU A 236 -9.36 -1.27 -25.91
CA GLU A 236 -9.60 0.16 -26.20
C GLU A 236 -10.24 0.90 -25.01
N TRP A 237 -11.21 0.26 -24.31
CA TRP A 237 -11.84 0.84 -23.13
C TRP A 237 -10.84 1.00 -21.98
N GLU A 238 -10.07 -0.06 -21.71
CA GLU A 238 -9.03 -0.07 -20.69
C GLU A 238 -7.94 0.97 -20.98
N GLN A 239 -7.49 1.09 -22.24
CA GLN A 239 -6.55 2.13 -22.66
C GLN A 239 -7.11 3.53 -22.44
N GLY A 240 -8.43 3.73 -22.67
CA GLY A 240 -9.12 4.96 -22.35
C GLY A 240 -9.06 5.28 -20.86
N LYS A 241 -9.32 4.30 -20.00
CA LYS A 241 -9.24 4.44 -18.53
C LYS A 241 -7.82 4.69 -18.06
N ILE A 242 -6.84 4.00 -18.61
CA ILE A 242 -5.41 4.22 -18.28
C ILE A 242 -5.02 5.67 -18.60
N ARG A 243 -5.38 6.20 -19.80
CA ARG A 243 -5.12 7.60 -20.15
C ARG A 243 -5.81 8.57 -19.17
N ASP A 244 -7.07 8.32 -18.83
CA ASP A 244 -7.80 9.14 -17.86
C ASP A 244 -7.12 9.16 -16.49
N PHE A 245 -6.69 7.99 -15.95
CA PHE A 245 -5.95 7.93 -14.70
C PHE A 245 -4.59 8.63 -14.77
N ILE A 246 -3.87 8.53 -15.87
CA ILE A 246 -2.60 9.25 -16.04
C ILE A 246 -2.87 10.76 -16.01
N GLU A 247 -3.78 11.25 -16.86
CA GLU A 247 -4.02 12.68 -17.08
C GLU A 247 -4.68 13.34 -15.87
N ASN A 248 -5.66 12.68 -15.23
CA ASN A 248 -6.49 13.28 -14.19
C ASN A 248 -6.10 12.88 -12.76
N ARG A 249 -5.07 12.01 -12.60
CA ARG A 249 -4.59 11.59 -11.27
C ARG A 249 -3.06 11.56 -11.19
N TYR A 250 -2.40 10.67 -11.91
CA TYR A 250 -1.01 10.31 -11.61
C TYR A 250 0.05 11.32 -12.03
N ILE A 251 -0.27 12.27 -12.92
CA ILE A 251 0.59 13.43 -13.20
C ILE A 251 0.11 14.71 -12.47
N GLN A 252 -1.00 14.65 -11.73
CA GLN A 252 -1.55 15.80 -11.04
C GLN A 252 -0.88 16.03 -9.69
N LYS A 253 -0.37 17.23 -9.47
CA LYS A 253 0.26 17.63 -8.21
C LYS A 253 -0.70 17.52 -7.03
N ASP A 254 -1.98 17.83 -7.24
CA ASP A 254 -3.00 17.78 -6.20
C ASP A 254 -3.23 16.35 -5.69
N TRP A 255 -3.07 15.34 -6.55
CA TRP A 255 -3.09 13.95 -6.15
C TRP A 255 -1.80 13.55 -5.42
N ILE A 256 -0.64 13.82 -6.01
CA ILE A 256 0.67 13.42 -5.48
C ILE A 256 0.87 14.01 -4.08
N PHE A 257 0.45 15.26 -3.86
CA PHE A 257 0.59 16.01 -2.60
C PHE A 257 -0.72 16.15 -1.81
N SER A 258 -1.70 15.28 -2.05
CA SER A 258 -3.08 15.41 -1.50
C SER A 258 -3.16 15.45 0.04
N HIS A 259 -2.18 14.88 0.75
CA HIS A 259 -2.14 14.85 2.21
C HIS A 259 -1.09 15.80 2.80
N LYS A 260 -0.86 16.93 2.15
CA LYS A 260 -0.04 18.01 2.67
C LYS A 260 -0.85 18.85 3.66
N HIS A 261 -0.44 18.84 4.92
CA HIS A 261 -1.12 19.60 5.96
C HIS A 261 -0.28 20.78 6.45
N PRO A 262 -0.91 21.94 6.75
CA PRO A 262 -0.21 23.06 7.34
C PRO A 262 0.25 22.67 8.75
N ARG A 263 1.56 22.42 8.91
CA ARG A 263 2.18 21.97 10.17
C ARG A 263 2.27 23.05 11.23
N SER A 264 2.04 24.31 10.89
CA SER A 264 2.47 25.46 11.70
C SER A 264 1.62 25.75 12.95
N ARG A 265 0.49 25.07 13.16
CA ARG A 265 -0.40 25.30 14.33
C ARG A 265 -1.15 24.06 14.78
N MET A 266 -0.84 22.91 14.27
CA MET A 266 -1.52 21.66 14.61
C MET A 266 -0.68 20.84 15.58
N GLY A 267 -1.32 20.25 16.59
CA GLY A 267 -0.71 19.20 17.38
C GLY A 267 -0.53 17.94 16.52
N ILE A 268 0.55 17.22 16.74
CA ILE A 268 0.86 16.00 16.00
C ILE A 268 0.90 14.82 16.96
N GLY A 269 0.03 13.85 16.75
CA GLY A 269 0.04 12.56 17.43
C GLY A 269 0.57 11.47 16.52
N ARG A 270 1.52 10.67 16.99
CA ARG A 270 2.04 9.51 16.27
C ARG A 270 1.93 8.28 17.15
N LEU A 271 1.22 7.29 16.66
CA LEU A 271 1.03 6.03 17.37
C LEU A 271 1.27 4.87 16.42
N LYS A 272 2.15 3.96 16.82
CA LYS A 272 2.33 2.72 16.09
C LYS A 272 1.29 1.71 16.54
N THR A 273 0.58 1.16 15.58
CA THR A 273 -0.55 0.27 15.81
C THR A 273 -0.37 -1.08 15.11
N LYS A 274 -1.29 -2.00 15.34
CA LYS A 274 -1.35 -3.26 14.56
C LYS A 274 -1.63 -3.00 13.08
N GLY A 275 -2.40 -1.97 12.75
CA GLY A 275 -2.74 -1.56 11.38
C GLY A 275 -1.67 -0.74 10.66
N GLY A 276 -0.67 -0.21 11.35
CA GLY A 276 0.35 0.67 10.78
C GLY A 276 0.74 1.82 11.69
N LEU A 277 1.53 2.76 11.18
CA LEU A 277 1.76 4.03 11.84
C LEU A 277 0.55 4.94 11.60
N LEU A 278 -0.08 5.37 12.67
CA LEU A 278 -1.15 6.35 12.67
C LEU A 278 -0.56 7.72 13.01
N GLU A 279 -0.83 8.71 12.19
CA GLU A 279 -0.43 10.10 12.41
C GLU A 279 -1.68 10.98 12.40
N ILE A 280 -1.89 11.71 13.48
CA ILE A 280 -3.01 12.63 13.65
C ILE A 280 -2.49 14.06 13.65
N TYR A 281 -3.08 14.91 12.83
CA TYR A 281 -2.91 16.35 12.89
C TYR A 281 -4.18 16.97 13.46
N LEU A 282 -4.05 17.76 14.53
CA LEU A 282 -5.19 18.27 15.29
C LEU A 282 -5.07 19.76 15.53
N SER A 283 -6.14 20.52 15.23
CA SER A 283 -6.33 21.89 15.75
C SER A 283 -7.55 21.97 16.64
N LEU A 284 -7.43 22.77 17.70
CA LEU A 284 -8.50 23.00 18.69
C LEU A 284 -8.93 24.46 18.69
N ALA A 285 -10.22 24.68 18.85
CA ALA A 285 -10.83 25.98 19.12
C ALA A 285 -11.66 25.88 20.41
N GLY A 286 -11.21 26.54 21.49
CA GLY A 286 -11.92 26.55 22.76
C GLY A 286 -12.15 25.18 23.41
N GLY A 287 -11.27 24.22 23.17
CA GLY A 287 -11.37 22.84 23.70
C GLY A 287 -12.19 21.89 22.82
N SER A 288 -12.72 22.36 21.69
CA SER A 288 -13.36 21.55 20.66
C SER A 288 -12.40 21.29 19.50
N ILE A 289 -12.56 20.15 18.85
CA ILE A 289 -11.79 19.79 17.67
C ILE A 289 -12.25 20.64 16.48
N GLU A 290 -11.45 21.63 16.10
CA GLU A 290 -11.73 22.47 14.93
C GLU A 290 -11.42 21.71 13.63
N ASN A 291 -10.27 21.05 13.60
CA ASN A 291 -9.87 20.22 12.46
C ASN A 291 -9.05 19.02 12.95
N VAL A 292 -9.28 17.90 12.32
CA VAL A 292 -8.53 16.65 12.53
C VAL A 292 -8.25 16.05 11.17
N VAL A 293 -7.02 15.53 11.01
CA VAL A 293 -6.63 14.83 9.82
C VAL A 293 -5.97 13.52 10.21
N ILE A 294 -6.49 12.43 9.68
CA ILE A 294 -6.06 11.07 9.94
C ILE A 294 -5.18 10.61 8.78
N THR A 295 -3.90 10.45 9.03
CA THR A 295 -2.92 10.03 8.02
C THR A 295 -2.06 8.88 8.52
N GLY A 296 -1.26 8.28 7.64
CA GLY A 296 -0.34 7.22 8.04
C GLY A 296 -0.13 6.12 7.01
N ASP A 297 0.39 4.99 7.47
CA ASP A 297 0.63 3.82 6.62
C ASP A 297 -0.32 2.64 6.93
N PHE A 298 -1.59 2.95 7.12
CA PHE A 298 -2.68 2.01 7.35
C PHE A 298 -3.50 1.75 6.08
N PHE A 299 -4.44 0.80 6.16
CA PHE A 299 -5.43 0.49 5.12
C PHE A 299 -6.82 0.93 5.56
N SER A 300 -7.52 1.67 4.69
CA SER A 300 -8.88 2.17 4.89
C SER A 300 -9.47 2.57 3.54
N THR A 301 -10.73 2.98 3.52
CA THR A 301 -11.34 3.66 2.38
C THR A 301 -11.35 5.18 2.59
N THR A 302 -11.45 5.94 1.50
CA THR A 302 -11.58 7.41 1.58
C THR A 302 -12.86 7.80 2.31
N GLU A 303 -13.95 7.07 2.07
CA GLU A 303 -15.25 7.30 2.70
C GLU A 303 -15.16 7.13 4.22
N ASP A 304 -14.50 6.06 4.69
CA ASP A 304 -14.34 5.78 6.12
C ASP A 304 -13.51 6.86 6.81
N ILE A 305 -12.37 7.25 6.24
CA ILE A 305 -11.55 8.33 6.82
C ILE A 305 -12.33 9.64 6.89
N ASN A 306 -13.01 10.03 5.81
CA ASN A 306 -13.82 11.23 5.79
C ASN A 306 -14.97 11.17 6.82
N CYS A 307 -15.57 10.00 7.01
CA CYS A 307 -16.63 9.78 8.00
C CYS A 307 -16.11 10.00 9.43
N LEU A 308 -14.95 9.45 9.77
CA LEU A 308 -14.32 9.59 11.09
C LEU A 308 -13.89 11.05 11.35
N GLU A 309 -13.24 11.70 10.39
CA GLU A 309 -12.84 13.10 10.51
C GLU A 309 -14.06 14.04 10.69
N LYS A 310 -15.13 13.80 9.94
CA LYS A 310 -16.38 14.55 10.01
C LYS A 310 -17.07 14.35 11.36
N ALA A 311 -17.10 13.12 11.89
CA ALA A 311 -17.71 12.81 13.19
C ALA A 311 -16.99 13.50 14.35
N LEU A 312 -15.68 13.74 14.23
CA LEU A 312 -14.87 14.39 15.25
C LEU A 312 -14.93 15.92 15.20
N LYS A 313 -15.26 16.51 14.06
CA LYS A 313 -15.26 17.97 13.87
C LYS A 313 -16.26 18.63 14.81
N TRP A 314 -15.82 19.65 15.54
CA TRP A 314 -16.56 20.38 16.57
C TRP A 314 -16.97 19.54 17.79
N THR A 315 -16.43 18.36 17.94
CA THR A 315 -16.56 17.55 19.16
C THR A 315 -15.62 18.07 20.25
N SER A 316 -16.03 17.96 21.50
CA SER A 316 -15.14 18.24 22.64
C SER A 316 -13.94 17.28 22.61
N ALA A 317 -12.72 17.82 22.75
CA ALA A 317 -11.50 17.03 22.80
C ALA A 317 -11.27 16.32 24.16
N ARG A 318 -12.35 15.84 24.82
CA ARG A 318 -12.31 14.97 26.00
C ARG A 318 -12.39 13.52 25.55
N PRO A 319 -11.66 12.59 26.20
CA PRO A 319 -11.63 11.18 25.80
C PRO A 319 -13.02 10.58 25.59
N GLU A 320 -13.91 10.76 26.58
CA GLU A 320 -15.25 10.17 26.57
C GLU A 320 -16.11 10.70 25.42
N LYS A 321 -15.91 11.96 25.02
CA LYS A 321 -16.65 12.57 23.90
C LYS A 321 -16.09 12.14 22.54
N ILE A 322 -14.78 11.99 22.43
CA ILE A 322 -14.15 11.44 21.24
C ILE A 322 -14.64 10.01 21.01
N GLU A 323 -14.56 9.15 22.03
CA GLU A 323 -15.03 7.76 21.96
C GLU A 323 -16.53 7.65 21.64
N GLU A 324 -17.36 8.50 22.29
CA GLU A 324 -18.80 8.54 22.03
C GLU A 324 -19.12 8.84 20.56
N HIS A 325 -18.42 9.82 19.95
CA HIS A 325 -18.70 10.20 18.55
C HIS A 325 -18.13 9.21 17.55
N LEU A 326 -16.94 8.69 17.81
CA LEU A 326 -16.36 7.62 16.97
C LEU A 326 -17.21 6.36 17.00
N SER A 327 -17.67 5.90 18.18
CA SER A 327 -18.48 4.69 18.33
C SER A 327 -19.81 4.75 17.58
N LYS A 328 -20.39 5.95 17.37
CA LYS A 328 -21.63 6.13 16.61
C LYS A 328 -21.48 5.84 15.11
N VAL A 329 -20.27 6.03 14.58
CA VAL A 329 -20.00 5.89 13.15
C VAL A 329 -19.07 4.72 12.83
N TRP A 330 -18.44 4.14 13.86
CA TRP A 330 -17.46 3.05 13.69
C TRP A 330 -18.15 1.79 13.15
N LYS A 331 -17.58 1.25 12.10
CA LYS A 331 -17.91 -0.07 11.56
C LYS A 331 -16.67 -0.96 11.68
N ASP A 332 -16.86 -2.27 11.71
CA ASP A 332 -15.74 -3.20 11.74
C ASP A 332 -14.80 -2.96 10.56
N GLU A 333 -13.51 -2.95 10.84
CA GLU A 333 -12.43 -2.78 9.86
C GLU A 333 -12.41 -1.44 9.07
N MET A 334 -13.07 -0.37 9.55
CA MET A 334 -12.96 0.97 8.91
C MET A 334 -11.50 1.38 8.70
N ILE A 335 -10.64 1.11 9.68
CA ILE A 335 -9.19 1.16 9.54
C ILE A 335 -8.67 -0.21 9.97
N TYR A 336 -8.07 -0.93 9.05
CA TYR A 336 -7.61 -2.30 9.29
C TYR A 336 -6.67 -2.39 10.50
N GLY A 337 -7.02 -3.25 11.46
CA GLY A 337 -6.25 -3.49 12.66
C GLY A 337 -6.25 -2.34 13.69
N LEU A 338 -7.19 -1.40 13.59
CA LEU A 338 -7.45 -0.36 14.59
C LEU A 338 -8.84 -0.52 15.20
N ASP A 339 -9.00 0.09 16.38
CA ASP A 339 -10.25 0.23 17.10
C ASP A 339 -10.43 1.68 17.60
N VAL A 340 -11.60 1.98 18.12
CA VAL A 340 -11.94 3.32 18.67
C VAL A 340 -10.98 3.77 19.77
N PRO A 341 -10.63 2.94 20.78
CA PRO A 341 -9.67 3.33 21.81
C PRO A 341 -8.30 3.73 21.24
N THR A 342 -7.77 2.96 20.28
CA THR A 342 -6.48 3.24 19.65
C THR A 342 -6.49 4.58 18.89
N LEU A 343 -7.55 4.86 18.13
CA LEU A 343 -7.70 6.15 17.43
C LEU A 343 -7.83 7.30 18.43
N THR A 344 -8.60 7.11 19.51
CA THR A 344 -8.74 8.10 20.59
C THR A 344 -7.38 8.42 21.23
N GLU A 345 -6.58 7.41 21.56
CA GLU A 345 -5.23 7.58 22.10
C GLU A 345 -4.36 8.47 21.18
N ALA A 346 -4.35 8.19 19.87
CA ALA A 346 -3.58 8.99 18.92
C ALA A 346 -4.04 10.46 18.85
N ILE A 347 -5.36 10.70 18.95
CA ILE A 347 -5.93 12.05 19.01
C ILE A 347 -5.51 12.77 20.31
N LEU A 348 -5.49 12.08 21.43
CA LEU A 348 -5.04 12.66 22.69
C LEU A 348 -3.54 13.00 22.69
N ILE A 349 -2.70 12.16 22.10
CA ILE A 349 -1.28 12.48 21.89
C ILE A 349 -1.15 13.75 21.03
N ALA A 350 -1.95 13.89 19.97
CA ALA A 350 -1.95 15.11 19.16
C ALA A 350 -2.39 16.34 19.96
N LYS A 351 -3.38 16.20 20.82
CA LYS A 351 -3.86 17.27 21.71
C LYS A 351 -2.78 17.74 22.70
N GLU A 352 -2.05 16.81 23.30
CA GLU A 352 -0.97 17.13 24.23
C GLU A 352 0.20 17.87 23.56
N ASN A 353 0.48 17.53 22.31
CA ASN A 353 1.53 18.12 21.48
C ASN A 353 1.10 19.39 20.74
N GLN A 354 -0.10 19.92 21.04
CA GLN A 354 -0.53 21.18 20.45
C GLN A 354 0.30 22.34 21.01
N VAL A 355 0.90 23.13 20.13
CA VAL A 355 1.61 24.36 20.54
C VAL A 355 0.59 25.31 21.18
N ARG A 356 0.68 25.49 22.48
CA ARG A 356 -0.10 26.53 23.21
C ARG A 356 0.51 27.87 22.83
N LEU A 357 -0.25 28.71 22.15
CA LEU A 357 0.05 30.13 21.94
C LEU A 357 -0.21 30.92 23.24
#